data_276a7cb5f5bb374dd9bcd688fcfb02c7
#
_entry.id   276a7cb5f5bb374dd9bcd688fcfb02c7
#
_cell.length_a   1.000
_cell.length_b   1.000
_cell.length_c   1.000
_cell.angle_alpha   90.00
_cell.angle_beta   90.00
_cell.angle_gamma   90.00
#
_symmetry.space_group_name_H-M   'P 1'
#
loop_
_entity.id
_entity.type
_entity.pdbx_description
1 polymer ?
#
loop_
_entity_poly.entity_id
_entity_poly.type
_entity_poly.pdbx_seq_one_letter_code
_entity_poly.pdbx_strand_id
1 'polypeptide(L)'
;MEKMEKKSLKKGDLLQLKIVNLDTKGRAYGFFHENKIYVNINAAENQVVEGIFVKRRRKYELIHCKIIDFAGRQNVIYDDIERQNGGCNYQYYTYDEQLEIKAGHIKKELDKIIKYDYIFEEPVRSVKSDKYRNKMEFSFGNATKGGLIILGLHKQNSFHDIVEVDGLKLMDDNFNKIYVFCNEFCKKTGFDFYHRLDHIGFFRNLVIRKAEFTKQILVNIVTTTQISEIEKKKFQKEFKEGLLALNLDDDFKIIGILHTFNDNFSDMVISESETILYGERDLTEEIFGLKFKISPYSFFQTNSQTVEKLYGKVLMYLEEIENIKIHEATVFDLFSGTGTIGQIVSKKGKQVYGIELVPEAAEKANENAKLNNIRNAHFIAGDVFAKLDEFDNDGIKPDILILDPPRAGAGEKTITKLVKYNTKNIIYVSCNPKTLMTDLIKFGEFGYRLVRCSVVDMFPQTPHIEVVGLLEKSDI
;
A
#
# COMPACT_ATOMS: atom_id res chain seq x y z
N MET A 1 -8.84 47.39 27.52
CA MET A 1 -8.62 46.30 26.51
C MET A 1 -7.23 46.48 25.98
N GLU A 2 -6.24 45.82 26.56
CA GLU A 2 -4.88 45.81 26.08
C GLU A 2 -4.82 45.07 24.72
N LYS A 3 -4.28 45.72 23.73
CA LYS A 3 -3.93 45.10 22.45
C LYS A 3 -2.82 44.07 22.74
N MET A 4 -3.21 42.77 22.81
CA MET A 4 -2.22 41.72 22.78
C MET A 4 -1.41 41.85 21.49
N GLU A 5 -0.14 42.25 21.61
CA GLU A 5 0.81 42.27 20.50
C GLU A 5 0.85 40.88 19.85
N LYS A 6 0.54 40.78 18.57
CA LYS A 6 0.70 39.57 17.78
C LYS A 6 2.18 39.25 17.68
N LYS A 7 2.71 38.51 18.65
CA LYS A 7 4.09 38.02 18.63
C LYS A 7 4.25 37.12 17.41
N SER A 8 4.90 37.60 16.36
CA SER A 8 5.16 36.79 15.17
C SER A 8 6.22 35.74 15.50
N LEU A 9 5.94 34.45 15.26
CA LEU A 9 6.88 33.37 15.42
C LEU A 9 8.08 33.55 14.47
N LYS A 10 9.29 33.37 15.01
CA LYS A 10 10.55 33.37 14.26
C LYS A 10 11.07 31.94 14.15
N LYS A 11 11.82 31.65 13.08
CA LYS A 11 12.52 30.38 12.93
C LYS A 11 13.47 30.17 14.11
N GLY A 12 13.38 29.03 14.79
CA GLY A 12 14.20 28.69 15.96
C GLY A 12 13.48 28.91 17.31
N ASP A 13 12.30 29.55 17.32
CA ASP A 13 11.54 29.71 18.57
C ASP A 13 11.11 28.34 19.11
N LEU A 14 11.24 28.14 20.42
CA LEU A 14 10.69 27.00 21.12
C LEU A 14 9.19 27.25 21.32
N LEU A 15 8.38 26.27 20.94
CA LEU A 15 6.93 26.37 21.00
C LEU A 15 6.32 25.09 21.60
N GLN A 16 5.38 25.28 22.53
CA GLN A 16 4.49 24.23 22.96
C GLN A 16 3.18 24.34 22.20
N LEU A 17 2.69 23.19 21.69
CA LEU A 17 1.51 23.12 20.85
C LEU A 17 0.60 21.98 21.30
N LYS A 18 -0.66 22.29 21.60
CA LYS A 18 -1.68 21.28 21.80
C LYS A 18 -2.15 20.75 20.44
N ILE A 19 -2.14 19.44 20.27
CA ILE A 19 -2.63 18.77 19.05
C ILE A 19 -4.16 18.83 19.03
N VAL A 20 -4.69 19.29 17.90
CA VAL A 20 -6.13 19.42 17.67
C VAL A 20 -6.70 18.29 16.86
N ASN A 21 -5.95 17.81 15.85
CA ASN A 21 -6.41 16.72 14.97
C ASN A 21 -5.28 16.22 14.07
N LEU A 22 -5.59 15.23 13.22
CA LEU A 22 -4.78 14.79 12.11
C LEU A 22 -5.34 15.33 10.78
N ASP A 23 -4.47 15.54 9.80
CA ASP A 23 -4.94 15.78 8.42
C ASP A 23 -5.15 14.43 7.68
N THR A 24 -5.66 14.50 6.46
CA THR A 24 -5.91 13.33 5.59
C THR A 24 -4.67 12.50 5.25
N LYS A 25 -3.48 12.97 5.62
CA LYS A 25 -2.20 12.24 5.49
C LYS A 25 -1.71 11.70 6.83
N GLY A 26 -2.53 11.75 7.88
CA GLY A 26 -2.18 11.32 9.22
C GLY A 26 -1.19 12.24 9.94
N ARG A 27 -0.99 13.48 9.47
CA ARG A 27 -0.06 14.42 10.11
C ARG A 27 -0.79 15.18 11.20
N ALA A 28 -0.25 15.12 12.43
CA ALA A 28 -0.78 15.84 13.55
C ALA A 28 -0.53 17.36 13.43
N TYR A 29 -1.51 18.15 13.87
CA TYR A 29 -1.41 19.61 13.86
C TYR A 29 -2.14 20.24 15.04
N GLY A 30 -1.73 21.45 15.37
CA GLY A 30 -2.43 22.36 16.27
C GLY A 30 -2.48 23.78 15.69
N PHE A 31 -2.93 24.73 16.48
CA PHE A 31 -2.98 26.13 16.08
C PHE A 31 -2.17 27.00 17.04
N PHE A 32 -1.39 27.92 16.46
CA PHE A 32 -0.82 29.04 17.17
C PHE A 32 -1.44 30.32 16.60
N HIS A 33 -2.31 30.98 17.39
CA HIS A 33 -3.27 31.94 16.90
C HIS A 33 -4.08 31.35 15.74
N GLU A 34 -4.12 31.99 14.60
CA GLU A 34 -4.84 31.53 13.38
C GLU A 34 -4.02 30.59 12.49
N ASN A 35 -2.72 30.42 12.78
CA ASN A 35 -1.83 29.62 11.95
C ASN A 35 -1.90 28.14 12.31
N LYS A 36 -2.21 27.31 11.32
CA LYS A 36 -2.13 25.85 11.44
C LYS A 36 -0.68 25.41 11.41
N ILE A 37 -0.22 24.74 12.48
CA ILE A 37 1.16 24.28 12.63
C ILE A 37 1.15 22.75 12.67
N TYR A 38 1.92 22.12 11.80
CA TYR A 38 2.12 20.67 11.76
C TYR A 38 3.30 20.27 12.66
N VAL A 39 3.23 19.08 13.21
CA VAL A 39 4.37 18.47 13.93
C VAL A 39 4.97 17.35 13.09
N ASN A 40 6.26 17.10 13.27
CA ASN A 40 7.00 16.09 12.50
C ASN A 40 7.13 14.75 13.24
N ILE A 41 6.26 14.53 14.22
CA ILE A 41 6.15 13.27 14.96
C ILE A 41 4.70 12.77 14.93
N ASN A 42 4.50 11.50 15.23
CA ASN A 42 3.18 10.97 15.47
C ASN A 42 2.67 11.51 16.81
N ALA A 43 1.46 12.04 16.80
CA ALA A 43 0.81 12.55 18.00
C ALA A 43 -0.71 12.48 17.83
N ALA A 44 -1.44 12.34 18.93
CA ALA A 44 -2.89 12.27 18.94
C ALA A 44 -3.52 13.57 19.45
N GLU A 45 -4.80 13.72 19.19
CA GLU A 45 -5.61 14.81 19.70
C GLU A 45 -5.47 14.96 21.22
N ASN A 46 -5.43 16.19 21.69
CA ASN A 46 -5.23 16.63 23.06
C ASN A 46 -3.81 16.44 23.63
N GLN A 47 -2.90 15.69 23.00
CA GLN A 47 -1.52 15.65 23.43
C GLN A 47 -0.83 17.02 23.27
N VAL A 48 0.12 17.31 24.13
CA VAL A 48 0.94 18.53 24.04
C VAL A 48 2.35 18.15 23.59
N VAL A 49 2.84 18.84 22.58
CA VAL A 49 4.19 18.68 22.05
C VAL A 49 4.98 19.95 22.26
N GLU A 50 6.29 19.78 22.42
CA GLU A 50 7.26 20.87 22.47
C GLU A 50 8.29 20.67 21.35
N GLY A 51 8.64 21.74 20.65
CA GLY A 51 9.62 21.64 19.57
C GLY A 51 9.99 23.00 18.98
N ILE A 52 10.91 22.97 18.02
CA ILE A 52 11.45 24.16 17.38
C ILE A 52 10.59 24.53 16.15
N PHE A 53 10.17 25.79 16.11
CA PHE A 53 9.37 26.33 15.01
C PHE A 53 10.17 26.58 13.74
N VAL A 54 9.61 26.15 12.60
CA VAL A 54 10.15 26.45 11.26
C VAL A 54 9.01 26.76 10.31
N LYS A 55 9.14 27.88 9.58
CA LYS A 55 8.29 28.17 8.45
C LYS A 55 8.86 27.53 7.19
N ARG A 56 8.18 26.54 6.63
CA ARG A 56 8.50 25.95 5.32
C ARG A 56 7.65 26.59 4.21
N ARG A 57 8.08 26.45 2.97
CA ARG A 57 7.33 26.93 1.81
C ARG A 57 5.92 26.31 1.80
N ARG A 58 4.89 27.10 1.99
CA ARG A 58 3.46 26.73 2.06
C ARG A 58 2.97 26.07 3.37
N LYS A 59 3.78 25.91 4.39
CA LYS A 59 3.33 25.38 5.69
C LYS A 59 4.18 25.88 6.85
N TYR A 60 3.59 25.80 8.05
CA TYR A 60 4.28 26.01 9.32
C TYR A 60 4.51 24.67 9.97
N GLU A 61 5.67 24.42 10.53
CA GLU A 61 6.04 23.19 11.17
C GLU A 61 6.76 23.42 12.48
N LEU A 62 6.50 22.51 13.42
CA LEU A 62 7.31 22.26 14.59
C LEU A 62 8.21 21.06 14.27
N ILE A 63 9.52 21.22 14.39
CA ILE A 63 10.50 20.16 14.14
C ILE A 63 11.28 19.85 15.42
N HIS A 64 11.94 18.70 15.46
CA HIS A 64 12.61 18.19 16.65
C HIS A 64 11.65 18.17 17.87
N CYS A 65 10.42 17.71 17.62
CA CYS A 65 9.39 17.69 18.63
C CYS A 65 9.52 16.48 19.54
N LYS A 66 9.07 16.65 20.78
CA LYS A 66 8.77 15.59 21.75
C LYS A 66 7.38 15.78 22.32
N ILE A 67 6.71 14.70 22.69
CA ILE A 67 5.46 14.77 23.45
C ILE A 67 5.85 15.06 24.90
N ILE A 68 5.23 16.07 25.49
CA ILE A 68 5.45 16.47 26.90
C ILE A 68 4.23 16.19 27.77
N ASP A 69 3.06 16.01 27.16
CA ASP A 69 1.83 15.53 27.80
C ASP A 69 1.10 14.57 26.89
N PHE A 70 0.95 13.32 27.34
CA PHE A 70 0.28 12.25 26.59
C PHE A 70 -1.25 12.29 26.68
N ALA A 71 -1.84 13.21 27.44
CA ALA A 71 -3.29 13.33 27.64
C ALA A 71 -3.95 12.00 28.07
N GLY A 72 -3.30 11.26 28.97
CA GLY A 72 -3.77 9.96 29.46
C GLY A 72 -3.60 8.78 28.48
N ARG A 73 -3.10 9.00 27.27
CA ARG A 73 -2.81 7.94 26.31
C ARG A 73 -1.49 7.22 26.69
N GLN A 74 -1.49 5.91 26.56
CA GLN A 74 -0.27 5.14 26.87
C GLN A 74 0.81 5.38 25.83
N ASN A 75 2.05 5.50 26.28
CA ASN A 75 3.22 5.41 25.41
C ASN A 75 3.37 3.95 24.95
N VAL A 76 3.46 3.70 23.65
CA VAL A 76 3.60 2.35 23.10
C VAL A 76 5.07 1.97 22.97
N ILE A 77 5.37 0.67 23.14
CA ILE A 77 6.74 0.12 23.06
C ILE A 77 7.50 0.56 21.80
N TYR A 78 6.79 0.72 20.70
CA TYR A 78 7.36 1.05 19.38
C TYR A 78 7.48 2.55 19.08
N ASP A 79 7.22 3.41 20.08
CA ASP A 79 7.14 4.87 19.84
C ASP A 79 8.38 5.42 19.11
N ASP A 80 9.56 5.08 19.57
CA ASP A 80 10.80 5.60 18.97
C ASP A 80 11.07 5.04 17.57
N ILE A 81 10.85 3.76 17.35
CA ILE A 81 11.05 3.08 16.07
C ILE A 81 10.00 3.55 15.07
N GLU A 82 8.72 3.49 15.43
CA GLU A 82 7.60 3.89 14.58
C GLU A 82 7.63 5.38 14.25
N ARG A 83 8.06 6.23 15.19
CA ARG A 83 8.26 7.66 14.96
C ARG A 83 9.36 7.92 13.95
N GLN A 84 10.46 7.18 14.01
CA GLN A 84 11.61 7.40 13.13
C GLN A 84 11.34 6.96 11.70
N ASN A 85 10.63 5.87 11.48
CA ASN A 85 10.32 5.36 10.13
C ASN A 85 8.99 5.89 9.56
N GLY A 86 8.10 6.43 10.41
CA GLY A 86 6.81 6.99 9.98
C GLY A 86 5.80 5.94 9.53
N GLY A 87 5.99 4.66 9.87
CA GLY A 87 5.15 3.54 9.45
C GLY A 87 3.77 3.54 10.10
N CYS A 88 3.69 3.93 11.38
CA CYS A 88 2.45 3.92 12.19
C CYS A 88 2.04 5.32 12.64
N ASN A 89 1.40 6.07 11.76
CA ASN A 89 0.96 7.44 12.07
C ASN A 89 -0.10 7.49 13.19
N TYR A 90 -0.87 6.42 13.38
CA TYR A 90 -1.99 6.34 14.32
C TYR A 90 -1.68 5.54 15.59
N GLN A 91 -0.43 5.35 15.94
CA GLN A 91 -0.02 4.52 17.08
C GLN A 91 -0.64 4.92 18.43
N TYR A 92 -1.06 6.17 18.62
CA TYR A 92 -1.69 6.69 19.83
C TYR A 92 -3.22 6.63 19.82
N TYR A 93 -3.82 6.13 18.74
CA TYR A 93 -5.25 5.95 18.60
C TYR A 93 -5.65 4.49 18.77
N THR A 94 -6.75 4.23 19.46
CA THR A 94 -7.39 2.92 19.42
C THR A 94 -7.82 2.60 17.99
N TYR A 95 -8.02 1.33 17.70
CA TYR A 95 -8.41 0.96 16.34
C TYR A 95 -9.78 1.52 15.93
N ASP A 96 -10.72 1.66 16.87
CA ASP A 96 -12.02 2.29 16.62
C ASP A 96 -11.87 3.76 16.27
N GLU A 97 -11.09 4.52 17.04
CA GLU A 97 -10.77 5.91 16.71
C GLU A 97 -10.11 6.06 15.33
N GLN A 98 -9.21 5.13 14.95
CA GLN A 98 -8.58 5.14 13.62
C GLN A 98 -9.62 5.02 12.52
N LEU A 99 -10.59 4.10 12.65
CA LEU A 99 -11.66 3.90 11.68
C LEU A 99 -12.56 5.12 11.56
N GLU A 100 -12.99 5.68 12.69
CA GLU A 100 -13.82 6.90 12.74
C GLU A 100 -13.13 8.07 12.06
N ILE A 101 -11.84 8.30 12.35
CA ILE A 101 -11.04 9.37 11.72
C ILE A 101 -10.98 9.17 10.21
N LYS A 102 -10.64 7.96 9.74
CA LYS A 102 -10.49 7.65 8.32
C LYS A 102 -11.82 7.77 7.57
N ALA A 103 -12.88 7.13 8.09
CA ALA A 103 -14.20 7.17 7.49
C ALA A 103 -14.78 8.60 7.49
N GLY A 104 -14.62 9.33 8.59
CA GLY A 104 -15.04 10.72 8.70
C GLY A 104 -14.33 11.64 7.71
N HIS A 105 -13.04 11.42 7.45
CA HIS A 105 -12.32 12.15 6.40
C HIS A 105 -12.91 11.89 5.00
N ILE A 106 -13.20 10.62 4.67
CA ILE A 106 -13.78 10.27 3.35
C ILE A 106 -15.17 10.87 3.21
N LYS A 107 -16.03 10.65 4.20
CA LYS A 107 -17.39 11.20 4.18
C LYS A 107 -17.41 12.72 4.00
N LYS A 108 -16.55 13.43 4.74
CA LYS A 108 -16.44 14.88 4.64
C LYS A 108 -16.00 15.35 3.24
N GLU A 109 -15.11 14.63 2.57
CA GLU A 109 -14.69 14.99 1.22
C GLU A 109 -15.80 14.67 0.20
N LEU A 110 -16.50 13.55 0.33
CA LEU A 110 -17.67 13.22 -0.50
C LEU A 110 -18.78 14.26 -0.35
N ASP A 111 -19.17 14.65 0.87
CA ASP A 111 -20.23 15.61 1.14
C ASP A 111 -19.91 17.03 0.59
N LYS A 112 -18.64 17.33 0.31
CA LYS A 112 -18.27 18.59 -0.37
C LYS A 112 -18.66 18.60 -1.84
N ILE A 113 -18.55 17.46 -2.51
CA ILE A 113 -18.75 17.35 -3.96
C ILE A 113 -20.12 16.79 -4.35
N ILE A 114 -20.71 15.93 -3.50
CA ILE A 114 -22.01 15.30 -3.74
C ILE A 114 -23.09 16.11 -3.03
N LYS A 115 -24.13 16.52 -3.79
CA LYS A 115 -25.25 17.35 -3.29
C LYS A 115 -26.61 16.65 -3.41
N TYR A 116 -26.58 15.33 -3.52
CA TYR A 116 -27.74 14.43 -3.55
C TYR A 116 -27.54 13.30 -2.55
N ASP A 117 -28.59 12.56 -2.24
CA ASP A 117 -28.53 11.45 -1.29
C ASP A 117 -27.74 10.27 -1.85
N TYR A 118 -26.88 9.70 -1.04
CA TYR A 118 -26.14 8.48 -1.27
C TYR A 118 -25.96 7.71 0.03
N ILE A 119 -25.74 6.41 -0.08
CA ILE A 119 -25.55 5.55 1.08
C ILE A 119 -24.05 5.49 1.40
N PHE A 120 -23.67 6.04 2.55
CA PHE A 120 -22.32 5.83 3.13
C PHE A 120 -22.43 4.75 4.19
N GLU A 121 -21.87 3.57 3.89
CA GLU A 121 -21.97 2.40 4.74
C GLU A 121 -21.03 2.46 5.93
N GLU A 122 -21.31 1.62 6.94
CA GLU A 122 -20.38 1.42 8.06
C GLU A 122 -19.00 0.97 7.57
N PRO A 123 -17.92 1.52 8.15
CA PRO A 123 -16.55 1.16 7.77
C PRO A 123 -16.26 -0.32 7.97
N VAL A 124 -15.67 -0.96 6.97
CA VAL A 124 -15.23 -2.35 7.04
C VAL A 124 -13.89 -2.43 7.77
N ARG A 125 -13.91 -3.10 8.91
CA ARG A 125 -12.72 -3.29 9.75
C ARG A 125 -11.75 -4.28 9.14
N SER A 126 -10.44 -4.03 9.30
CA SER A 126 -9.40 -5.04 9.05
C SER A 126 -9.61 -6.27 9.96
N VAL A 127 -9.16 -7.42 9.51
CA VAL A 127 -9.18 -8.65 10.31
C VAL A 127 -8.20 -8.54 11.49
N LYS A 128 -7.01 -7.97 11.23
CA LYS A 128 -5.99 -7.66 12.24
C LYS A 128 -5.68 -6.17 12.18
N SER A 129 -5.46 -5.53 13.32
CA SER A 129 -5.04 -4.12 13.43
C SER A 129 -3.53 -3.93 13.40
N ASP A 130 -2.78 -5.00 13.56
CA ASP A 130 -1.31 -5.06 13.54
C ASP A 130 -0.81 -6.36 12.90
N LYS A 131 0.50 -6.49 12.68
CA LYS A 131 1.15 -7.69 12.13
C LYS A 131 0.51 -8.27 10.87
N TYR A 132 -0.18 -7.42 10.10
CA TYR A 132 -0.98 -7.84 8.95
C TYR A 132 -0.21 -7.83 7.62
N ARG A 133 0.94 -7.14 7.56
CA ARG A 133 1.66 -7.01 6.28
C ARG A 133 2.19 -8.35 5.80
N ASN A 134 1.86 -8.65 4.55
CA ASN A 134 2.34 -9.84 3.85
C ASN A 134 3.56 -9.55 2.93
N LYS A 135 4.02 -8.31 2.89
CA LYS A 135 5.27 -7.90 2.22
C LYS A 135 5.98 -6.85 3.05
N MET A 136 7.27 -7.06 3.28
CA MET A 136 8.19 -6.05 3.78
C MET A 136 9.42 -5.96 2.87
N GLU A 137 9.87 -4.74 2.66
CA GLU A 137 11.05 -4.42 1.88
C GLU A 137 11.95 -3.53 2.72
N PHE A 138 13.11 -4.03 3.06
CA PHE A 138 14.12 -3.36 3.87
C PHE A 138 15.28 -2.92 2.99
N SER A 139 15.92 -1.81 3.35
CA SER A 139 17.11 -1.31 2.69
C SER A 139 18.34 -1.49 3.57
N PHE A 140 19.46 -1.80 2.95
CA PHE A 140 20.76 -1.70 3.61
C PHE A 140 21.28 -0.27 3.53
N GLY A 141 21.92 0.17 4.59
CA GLY A 141 22.49 1.51 4.68
C GLY A 141 23.19 1.73 6.02
N ASN A 142 23.21 2.97 6.48
CA ASN A 142 23.71 3.32 7.81
C ASN A 142 22.79 4.34 8.50
N ALA A 143 22.85 4.40 9.81
CA ALA A 143 22.07 5.34 10.61
C ALA A 143 22.62 6.77 10.50
N THR A 144 23.92 6.90 10.29
CA THR A 144 24.65 8.17 10.13
C THR A 144 25.77 7.97 9.13
N LYS A 145 26.13 9.02 8.40
CA LYS A 145 27.21 8.97 7.40
C LYS A 145 28.51 8.37 7.98
N GLY A 146 29.01 7.30 7.35
CA GLY A 146 30.21 6.57 7.79
C GLY A 146 29.98 5.62 8.97
N GLY A 147 28.74 5.39 9.38
CA GLY A 147 28.37 4.39 10.38
C GLY A 147 28.45 2.96 9.86
N LEU A 148 28.28 1.98 10.77
CA LEU A 148 28.24 0.56 10.42
C LEU A 148 27.02 0.26 9.55
N ILE A 149 27.15 -0.79 8.75
CA ILE A 149 26.02 -1.32 7.95
C ILE A 149 24.90 -1.79 8.86
N ILE A 150 23.68 -1.41 8.50
CA ILE A 150 22.45 -1.88 9.12
C ILE A 150 21.41 -2.21 8.04
N LEU A 151 20.51 -3.12 8.36
CA LEU A 151 19.31 -3.39 7.60
C LEU A 151 18.14 -2.68 8.27
N GLY A 152 17.26 -2.02 7.51
CA GLY A 152 16.12 -1.34 8.12
C GLY A 152 15.23 -0.62 7.12
N LEU A 153 14.51 0.38 7.61
CA LEU A 153 13.66 1.25 6.79
C LEU A 153 14.25 2.66 6.72
N HIS A 154 13.91 3.39 5.65
CA HIS A 154 14.30 4.78 5.53
C HIS A 154 13.71 5.61 6.66
N LYS A 155 14.55 6.44 7.27
CA LYS A 155 14.13 7.40 8.27
C LYS A 155 13.15 8.40 7.66
N GLN A 156 12.10 8.72 8.39
CA GLN A 156 11.11 9.70 7.94
C GLN A 156 11.76 11.04 7.58
N ASN A 157 11.46 11.55 6.40
CA ASN A 157 12.04 12.77 5.81
C ASN A 157 13.55 12.71 5.53
N SER A 158 14.18 11.55 5.54
CA SER A 158 15.55 11.31 5.04
C SER A 158 15.51 10.36 3.85
N PHE A 159 16.39 10.63 2.85
CA PHE A 159 16.59 9.74 1.71
C PHE A 159 17.79 8.79 1.91
N HIS A 160 18.63 9.06 2.91
CA HIS A 160 19.89 8.37 3.09
C HIS A 160 19.94 7.55 4.38
N ASP A 161 19.35 8.08 5.47
CA ASP A 161 19.47 7.44 6.77
C ASP A 161 18.53 6.23 6.87
N ILE A 162 19.06 5.11 7.30
CA ILE A 162 18.32 3.88 7.60
C ILE A 162 18.16 3.76 9.12
N VAL A 163 17.03 3.23 9.56
CA VAL A 163 16.72 2.94 10.97
C VAL A 163 16.49 1.46 11.11
N GLU A 164 17.17 0.81 12.06
CA GLU A 164 16.87 -0.57 12.44
C GLU A 164 15.44 -0.66 12.98
N VAL A 165 14.75 -1.76 12.64
CA VAL A 165 13.29 -1.86 12.81
C VAL A 165 12.88 -3.18 13.46
N ASP A 166 13.53 -3.56 14.52
CA ASP A 166 13.15 -4.74 15.29
C ASP A 166 11.78 -4.54 15.97
N GLY A 167 10.85 -5.46 15.75
CA GLY A 167 9.56 -5.49 16.43
C GLY A 167 8.54 -4.43 15.98
N LEU A 168 8.51 -4.05 14.68
CA LEU A 168 7.50 -3.13 14.16
C LEU A 168 6.07 -3.65 14.33
N LYS A 169 5.14 -2.76 14.66
CA LYS A 169 3.73 -3.07 14.89
C LYS A 169 3.04 -3.70 13.66
N LEU A 170 3.44 -3.30 12.46
CA LEU A 170 2.89 -3.83 11.21
C LEU A 170 3.53 -5.13 10.75
N MET A 171 4.70 -5.46 11.30
CA MET A 171 5.52 -6.59 10.88
C MET A 171 5.12 -7.87 11.61
N ASP A 172 4.93 -8.94 10.86
CA ASP A 172 4.67 -10.27 11.38
C ASP A 172 5.88 -10.83 12.15
N ASP A 173 5.64 -11.65 13.17
CA ASP A 173 6.72 -12.19 14.02
C ASP A 173 7.72 -13.05 13.23
N ASN A 174 7.25 -13.80 12.23
CA ASN A 174 8.14 -14.56 11.34
C ASN A 174 9.02 -13.64 10.49
N PHE A 175 8.46 -12.51 10.02
CA PHE A 175 9.26 -11.50 9.34
C PHE A 175 10.31 -10.91 10.26
N ASN A 176 9.98 -10.68 11.52
CA ASN A 176 10.93 -10.19 12.49
C ASN A 176 12.08 -11.18 12.72
N LYS A 177 11.79 -12.48 12.87
CA LYS A 177 12.82 -13.52 12.99
C LYS A 177 13.76 -13.53 11.78
N ILE A 178 13.21 -13.47 10.58
CA ILE A 178 13.99 -13.43 9.33
C ILE A 178 14.81 -12.14 9.24
N TYR A 179 14.20 -11.00 9.57
CA TYR A 179 14.86 -9.69 9.59
C TYR A 179 16.07 -9.67 10.55
N VAL A 180 15.87 -10.11 11.79
CA VAL A 180 16.94 -10.15 12.82
C VAL A 180 18.08 -11.04 12.35
N PHE A 181 17.77 -12.24 11.85
CA PHE A 181 18.78 -13.13 11.26
C PHE A 181 19.56 -12.44 10.13
N CYS A 182 18.85 -11.86 9.14
CA CYS A 182 19.50 -11.22 7.99
C CYS A 182 20.36 -10.03 8.38
N ASN A 183 19.89 -9.17 9.31
CA ASN A 183 20.64 -8.03 9.79
C ASN A 183 21.96 -8.45 10.48
N GLU A 184 21.89 -9.44 11.39
CA GLU A 184 23.05 -9.96 12.08
C GLU A 184 24.01 -10.75 11.17
N PHE A 185 23.46 -11.53 10.25
CA PHE A 185 24.25 -12.29 9.27
C PHE A 185 25.05 -11.34 8.36
N CYS A 186 24.37 -10.33 7.79
CA CYS A 186 25.01 -9.40 6.87
C CYS A 186 26.10 -8.55 7.55
N LYS A 187 25.90 -8.11 8.79
CA LYS A 187 26.93 -7.42 9.59
C LYS A 187 28.21 -8.27 9.75
N LYS A 188 28.07 -9.60 9.88
CA LYS A 188 29.21 -10.52 10.06
C LYS A 188 30.00 -10.81 8.78
N THR A 189 29.43 -10.56 7.60
CA THR A 189 30.13 -10.83 6.32
C THR A 189 31.29 -9.90 6.04
N GLY A 190 31.26 -8.69 6.59
CA GLY A 190 32.22 -7.63 6.32
C GLY A 190 32.01 -6.91 4.98
N PHE A 191 30.99 -7.28 4.20
CA PHE A 191 30.62 -6.55 2.99
C PHE A 191 29.83 -5.30 3.34
N ASP A 192 30.01 -4.23 2.55
CA ASP A 192 29.31 -2.97 2.72
C ASP A 192 28.03 -2.89 1.88
N PHE A 193 27.14 -1.95 2.21
CA PHE A 193 25.96 -1.65 1.41
C PHE A 193 26.34 -0.82 0.17
N TYR A 194 25.50 -0.88 -0.86
CA TYR A 194 25.67 -0.13 -2.09
C TYR A 194 25.50 1.38 -1.88
N HIS A 195 26.60 2.12 -2.08
CA HIS A 195 26.64 3.58 -1.99
C HIS A 195 26.19 4.20 -3.32
N ARG A 196 25.09 4.91 -3.30
CA ARG A 196 24.43 5.48 -4.50
C ARG A 196 25.27 6.52 -5.23
N LEU A 197 26.19 7.20 -4.55
CA LEU A 197 27.02 8.23 -5.16
C LEU A 197 28.27 7.65 -5.80
N ASP A 198 28.84 6.65 -5.17
CA ASP A 198 30.11 6.05 -5.58
C ASP A 198 29.90 4.79 -6.42
N HIS A 199 28.67 4.26 -6.45
CA HIS A 199 28.28 3.02 -7.12
C HIS A 199 29.09 1.80 -6.70
N ILE A 200 29.51 1.77 -5.42
CA ILE A 200 30.33 0.70 -4.83
C ILE A 200 29.59 0.13 -3.62
N GLY A 201 29.68 -1.20 -3.44
CA GLY A 201 29.11 -1.93 -2.32
C GLY A 201 28.26 -3.10 -2.76
N PHE A 202 27.97 -4.00 -1.85
CA PHE A 202 27.33 -5.28 -2.14
C PHE A 202 25.84 -5.31 -1.83
N PHE A 203 25.44 -5.02 -0.59
CA PHE A 203 24.06 -5.17 -0.16
C PHE A 203 23.17 -4.02 -0.61
N ARG A 204 21.95 -4.35 -1.09
CA ARG A 204 20.93 -3.35 -1.47
C ARG A 204 19.65 -3.47 -0.67
N ASN A 205 18.92 -4.58 -0.83
CA ASN A 205 17.60 -4.74 -0.21
C ASN A 205 17.39 -6.17 0.31
N LEU A 206 16.48 -6.31 1.25
CA LEU A 206 15.87 -7.57 1.64
C LEU A 206 14.37 -7.47 1.42
N VAL A 207 13.80 -8.37 0.65
CA VAL A 207 12.35 -8.48 0.44
C VAL A 207 11.86 -9.77 1.08
N ILE A 208 10.89 -9.66 1.97
CA ILE A 208 10.22 -10.80 2.58
C ILE A 208 8.74 -10.75 2.18
N ARG A 209 8.22 -11.86 1.69
CA ARG A 209 6.79 -12.03 1.41
C ARG A 209 6.24 -13.24 2.12
N LYS A 210 4.97 -13.18 2.52
CA LYS A 210 4.22 -14.34 2.99
C LYS A 210 2.90 -14.48 2.27
N ALA A 211 2.44 -15.72 2.15
CA ALA A 211 1.08 -16.07 1.82
C ALA A 211 0.39 -16.53 3.11
N GLU A 212 -0.62 -15.79 3.52
CA GLU A 212 -1.25 -15.96 4.84
C GLU A 212 -2.04 -17.26 4.92
N PHE A 213 -2.78 -17.63 3.86
CA PHE A 213 -3.66 -18.79 3.87
C PHE A 213 -2.91 -20.09 3.55
N THR A 214 -1.87 -20.05 2.73
CA THR A 214 -1.06 -21.23 2.38
C THR A 214 0.18 -21.40 3.26
N LYS A 215 0.42 -20.49 4.22
CA LYS A 215 1.52 -20.54 5.19
C LYS A 215 2.92 -20.57 4.56
N GLN A 216 3.08 -19.89 3.44
CA GLN A 216 4.32 -19.81 2.67
C GLN A 216 5.06 -18.51 2.95
N ILE A 217 6.41 -18.57 3.00
CA ILE A 217 7.28 -17.41 3.07
C ILE A 217 8.32 -17.50 1.95
N LEU A 218 8.56 -16.36 1.29
CA LEU A 218 9.59 -16.15 0.29
C LEU A 218 10.55 -15.08 0.77
N VAL A 219 11.84 -15.37 0.74
CA VAL A 219 12.91 -14.44 1.13
C VAL A 219 13.77 -14.14 -0.09
N ASN A 220 13.95 -12.88 -0.40
CA ASN A 220 14.79 -12.43 -1.51
C ASN A 220 15.81 -11.40 -1.04
N ILE A 221 17.09 -11.75 -1.09
CA ILE A 221 18.20 -10.83 -0.87
C ILE A 221 18.62 -10.20 -2.20
N VAL A 222 18.72 -8.88 -2.22
CA VAL A 222 19.13 -8.12 -3.40
C VAL A 222 20.50 -7.52 -3.16
N THR A 223 21.43 -7.78 -4.07
CA THR A 223 22.81 -7.30 -4.01
C THR A 223 23.27 -6.76 -5.36
N THR A 224 24.44 -6.17 -5.40
CA THR A 224 25.18 -5.98 -6.65
C THR A 224 25.98 -7.24 -7.02
N THR A 225 26.58 -7.25 -8.19
CA THR A 225 27.53 -8.30 -8.62
C THR A 225 28.95 -8.07 -8.09
N GLN A 226 29.19 -7.04 -7.27
CA GLN A 226 30.53 -6.61 -6.80
C GLN A 226 31.07 -7.52 -5.68
N ILE A 227 31.25 -8.79 -5.99
CA ILE A 227 31.75 -9.82 -5.09
C ILE A 227 32.48 -10.89 -5.92
N SER A 228 33.53 -11.54 -5.38
CA SER A 228 34.17 -12.65 -6.03
C SER A 228 33.28 -13.89 -6.10
N GLU A 229 33.46 -14.76 -7.10
CA GLU A 229 32.69 -15.99 -7.24
C GLU A 229 32.82 -16.93 -6.01
N ILE A 230 34.00 -16.93 -5.37
CA ILE A 230 34.27 -17.77 -4.20
C ILE A 230 33.46 -17.23 -2.99
N GLU A 231 33.52 -15.94 -2.74
CA GLU A 231 32.78 -15.29 -1.65
C GLU A 231 31.28 -15.37 -1.88
N LYS A 232 30.82 -15.18 -3.13
CA LYS A 232 29.40 -15.32 -3.51
C LYS A 232 28.87 -16.71 -3.18
N LYS A 233 29.58 -17.78 -3.57
CA LYS A 233 29.17 -19.16 -3.26
C LYS A 233 29.13 -19.44 -1.76
N LYS A 234 30.11 -18.93 -0.99
CA LYS A 234 30.16 -19.04 0.45
C LYS A 234 28.97 -18.30 1.07
N PHE A 235 28.73 -17.04 0.70
CA PHE A 235 27.61 -16.22 1.14
C PHE A 235 26.26 -16.92 0.88
N GLN A 236 26.03 -17.35 -0.35
CA GLN A 236 24.78 -18.02 -0.75
C GLN A 236 24.51 -19.29 0.07
N LYS A 237 25.54 -20.10 0.31
CA LYS A 237 25.44 -21.32 1.11
C LYS A 237 25.07 -20.99 2.57
N GLU A 238 25.85 -20.12 3.22
CA GLU A 238 25.66 -19.78 4.64
C GLU A 238 24.32 -19.05 4.88
N PHE A 239 23.95 -18.14 3.98
CA PHE A 239 22.67 -17.43 4.02
C PHE A 239 21.47 -18.38 3.95
N LYS A 240 21.50 -19.30 2.97
CA LYS A 240 20.47 -20.35 2.84
C LYS A 240 20.37 -21.23 4.06
N GLU A 241 21.50 -21.78 4.52
CA GLU A 241 21.54 -22.70 5.69
C GLU A 241 21.02 -22.01 6.93
N GLY A 242 21.39 -20.75 7.18
CA GLY A 242 20.92 -19.99 8.33
C GLY A 242 19.43 -19.66 8.28
N LEU A 243 18.88 -19.29 7.14
CA LEU A 243 17.43 -19.06 6.98
C LEU A 243 16.61 -20.34 7.21
N LEU A 244 17.07 -21.49 6.68
CA LEU A 244 16.38 -22.76 6.83
C LEU A 244 16.48 -23.33 8.26
N ALA A 245 17.41 -22.85 9.08
CA ALA A 245 17.54 -23.22 10.49
C ALA A 245 16.58 -22.43 11.42
N LEU A 246 15.89 -21.39 10.91
CA LEU A 246 14.96 -20.59 11.70
C LEU A 246 13.72 -21.40 12.08
N ASN A 247 13.33 -21.32 13.36
CA ASN A 247 12.06 -21.86 13.84
C ASN A 247 10.96 -20.80 13.65
N LEU A 248 10.10 -20.99 12.66
CA LEU A 248 8.98 -20.12 12.35
C LEU A 248 7.72 -20.56 13.11
N ASP A 249 6.81 -19.58 13.35
CA ASP A 249 5.56 -19.79 14.06
C ASP A 249 4.41 -20.15 13.10
N ASP A 250 3.31 -20.68 13.65
CA ASP A 250 2.03 -20.89 12.97
C ASP A 250 2.12 -21.73 11.68
N ASP A 251 2.97 -22.77 11.68
CA ASP A 251 3.19 -23.68 10.54
C ASP A 251 3.73 -23.00 9.26
N PHE A 252 4.16 -21.73 9.34
CA PHE A 252 4.81 -21.06 8.22
C PHE A 252 6.12 -21.76 7.83
N LYS A 253 6.35 -21.81 6.51
CA LYS A 253 7.57 -22.43 5.95
C LYS A 253 8.19 -21.48 4.93
N ILE A 254 9.51 -21.36 4.96
CA ILE A 254 10.26 -20.76 3.85
C ILE A 254 10.21 -21.74 2.68
N ILE A 255 9.47 -21.37 1.62
CA ILE A 255 9.32 -22.18 0.42
C ILE A 255 10.29 -21.77 -0.68
N GLY A 256 10.87 -20.60 -0.58
CA GLY A 256 11.81 -20.07 -1.55
C GLY A 256 12.81 -19.09 -0.93
N ILE A 257 14.07 -19.20 -1.34
CA ILE A 257 15.14 -18.25 -1.02
C ILE A 257 15.79 -17.86 -2.32
N LEU A 258 15.77 -16.57 -2.63
CA LEU A 258 16.29 -15.99 -3.86
C LEU A 258 17.45 -15.06 -3.56
N HIS A 259 18.40 -15.00 -4.49
CA HIS A 259 19.46 -14.01 -4.55
C HIS A 259 19.35 -13.27 -5.87
N THR A 260 18.89 -12.04 -5.81
CA THR A 260 18.74 -11.15 -6.97
C THR A 260 19.95 -10.24 -7.10
N PHE A 261 20.42 -10.06 -8.33
CA PHE A 261 21.46 -9.11 -8.67
C PHE A 261 20.84 -7.87 -9.33
N ASN A 262 21.26 -6.71 -8.88
CA ASN A 262 20.80 -5.42 -9.37
C ASN A 262 21.96 -4.42 -9.33
N ASP A 263 22.57 -4.17 -10.48
CA ASP A 263 23.64 -3.19 -10.65
C ASP A 263 23.13 -1.84 -11.16
N ASN A 264 21.80 -1.70 -11.32
CA ASN A 264 21.18 -0.46 -11.79
C ASN A 264 21.41 0.69 -10.80
N PHE A 265 21.58 1.89 -11.33
CA PHE A 265 21.77 3.10 -10.51
C PHE A 265 20.51 3.56 -9.77
N SER A 266 19.34 3.09 -10.18
CA SER A 266 18.07 3.42 -9.50
C SER A 266 17.91 2.65 -8.19
N ASP A 267 17.12 3.22 -7.26
CA ASP A 267 16.76 2.56 -6.00
C ASP A 267 15.63 1.54 -6.14
N MET A 268 15.12 1.35 -7.35
CA MET A 268 14.05 0.39 -7.57
C MET A 268 14.59 -1.03 -7.39
N VAL A 269 13.84 -1.85 -6.67
CA VAL A 269 14.11 -3.28 -6.54
C VAL A 269 13.71 -3.95 -7.85
N ILE A 270 14.68 -4.04 -8.76
CA ILE A 270 14.55 -4.65 -10.09
C ILE A 270 15.48 -5.87 -10.13
N SER A 271 15.07 -6.91 -10.83
CA SER A 271 15.90 -8.08 -11.09
C SER A 271 16.56 -7.95 -12.46
N GLU A 272 17.89 -7.83 -12.50
CA GLU A 272 18.67 -7.98 -13.73
C GLU A 272 19.04 -9.45 -13.95
N SER A 273 19.31 -10.16 -12.87
CA SER A 273 19.46 -11.61 -12.85
C SER A 273 19.14 -12.17 -11.46
N GLU A 274 18.82 -13.46 -11.40
CA GLU A 274 18.34 -14.10 -10.18
C GLU A 274 18.88 -15.51 -10.06
N THR A 275 19.22 -15.92 -8.84
CA THR A 275 19.59 -17.30 -8.50
C THR A 275 18.62 -17.81 -7.43
N ILE A 276 17.97 -18.93 -7.69
CA ILE A 276 17.16 -19.64 -6.71
C ILE A 276 18.12 -20.44 -5.83
N LEU A 277 18.25 -20.03 -4.56
CA LEU A 277 19.12 -20.73 -3.59
C LEU A 277 18.40 -21.93 -2.96
N TYR A 278 17.08 -21.87 -2.89
CA TYR A 278 16.23 -22.92 -2.34
C TYR A 278 14.80 -22.81 -2.86
N GLY A 279 14.21 -23.95 -3.17
CA GLY A 279 12.78 -24.15 -3.41
C GLY A 279 12.20 -23.37 -4.59
N GLU A 280 11.09 -22.70 -4.35
CA GLU A 280 10.26 -22.05 -5.38
C GLU A 280 10.62 -20.58 -5.58
N ARG A 281 10.38 -20.08 -6.81
CA ARG A 281 10.53 -18.66 -7.14
C ARG A 281 9.35 -17.82 -6.72
N ASP A 282 8.15 -18.37 -6.84
CA ASP A 282 6.89 -17.69 -6.55
C ASP A 282 6.21 -18.37 -5.36
N LEU A 283 5.62 -17.59 -4.46
CA LEU A 283 4.70 -18.13 -3.47
C LEU A 283 3.26 -18.19 -4.02
N THR A 284 2.44 -19.01 -3.41
CA THR A 284 1.03 -19.15 -3.78
C THR A 284 0.16 -18.67 -2.64
N GLU A 285 -0.65 -17.63 -2.87
CA GLU A 285 -1.68 -17.19 -1.92
C GLU A 285 -3.05 -17.72 -2.36
N GLU A 286 -3.96 -17.89 -1.43
CA GLU A 286 -5.33 -18.30 -1.70
C GLU A 286 -6.32 -17.22 -1.26
N ILE A 287 -7.15 -16.70 -2.19
CA ILE A 287 -8.17 -15.68 -1.94
C ILE A 287 -9.48 -16.17 -2.54
N PHE A 288 -10.56 -16.22 -1.77
CA PHE A 288 -11.86 -16.77 -2.17
C PHE A 288 -11.77 -18.18 -2.78
N GLY A 289 -10.83 -19.03 -2.27
CA GLY A 289 -10.58 -20.36 -2.78
C GLY A 289 -9.94 -20.39 -4.18
N LEU A 290 -9.42 -19.26 -4.67
CA LEU A 290 -8.60 -19.16 -5.87
C LEU A 290 -7.13 -19.01 -5.50
N LYS A 291 -6.27 -19.69 -6.24
CA LYS A 291 -4.83 -19.67 -6.05
C LYS A 291 -4.16 -18.63 -6.94
N PHE A 292 -3.30 -17.81 -6.35
CA PHE A 292 -2.55 -16.78 -7.05
C PHE A 292 -1.06 -16.96 -6.82
N LYS A 293 -0.31 -17.18 -7.90
CA LYS A 293 1.16 -17.16 -7.87
C LYS A 293 1.64 -15.72 -7.79
N ILE A 294 2.48 -15.43 -6.80
CA ILE A 294 2.99 -14.09 -6.50
C ILE A 294 4.50 -14.13 -6.53
N SER A 295 5.10 -13.37 -7.45
CA SER A 295 6.56 -13.22 -7.53
C SER A 295 7.08 -12.22 -6.49
N PRO A 296 8.40 -12.17 -6.22
CA PRO A 296 8.98 -11.20 -5.30
C PRO A 296 8.62 -9.74 -5.66
N TYR A 297 8.47 -9.45 -6.95
CA TYR A 297 8.32 -8.08 -7.49
C TYR A 297 6.90 -7.70 -7.85
N SER A 298 6.00 -8.68 -8.09
CA SER A 298 4.64 -8.39 -8.51
C SER A 298 3.86 -7.61 -7.43
N PHE A 299 2.97 -6.73 -7.87
CA PHE A 299 2.00 -6.13 -6.97
C PHE A 299 1.01 -7.19 -6.49
N PHE A 300 0.72 -7.19 -5.21
CA PHE A 300 -0.39 -7.91 -4.58
C PHE A 300 -0.79 -7.15 -3.32
N GLN A 301 -2.06 -7.14 -2.98
CA GLN A 301 -2.56 -6.44 -1.79
C GLN A 301 -1.83 -6.90 -0.53
N THR A 302 -1.35 -5.95 0.27
CA THR A 302 -0.41 -6.23 1.38
C THR A 302 -1.06 -6.75 2.66
N ASN A 303 -2.38 -6.98 2.67
CA ASN A 303 -3.16 -7.51 3.78
C ASN A 303 -4.10 -8.60 3.26
N SER A 304 -3.60 -9.84 3.15
CA SER A 304 -4.33 -10.98 2.55
C SER A 304 -5.65 -11.27 3.24
N GLN A 305 -5.72 -11.17 4.58
CA GLN A 305 -6.95 -11.47 5.32
C GLN A 305 -8.05 -10.42 5.10
N THR A 306 -7.67 -9.16 4.94
CA THR A 306 -8.65 -8.07 4.75
C THR A 306 -9.02 -7.88 3.28
N VAL A 307 -8.18 -8.32 2.34
CA VAL A 307 -8.48 -8.22 0.91
C VAL A 307 -9.76 -8.97 0.53
N GLU A 308 -10.08 -10.08 1.21
CA GLU A 308 -11.35 -10.77 0.99
C GLU A 308 -12.56 -9.91 1.39
N LYS A 309 -12.43 -9.05 2.41
CA LYS A 309 -13.48 -8.09 2.75
C LYS A 309 -13.60 -6.99 1.70
N LEU A 310 -12.48 -6.49 1.16
CA LEU A 310 -12.47 -5.49 0.08
C LEU A 310 -13.15 -6.03 -1.18
N TYR A 311 -12.71 -7.19 -1.64
CA TYR A 311 -13.31 -7.81 -2.85
C TYR A 311 -14.71 -8.38 -2.59
N GLY A 312 -15.01 -8.75 -1.34
CA GLY A 312 -16.36 -9.09 -0.91
C GLY A 312 -17.34 -7.92 -1.07
N LYS A 313 -16.89 -6.67 -0.84
CA LYS A 313 -17.72 -5.48 -1.15
C LYS A 313 -17.94 -5.29 -2.65
N VAL A 314 -16.92 -5.54 -3.48
CA VAL A 314 -17.09 -5.52 -4.94
C VAL A 314 -18.13 -6.55 -5.37
N LEU A 315 -18.05 -7.79 -4.86
CA LEU A 315 -19.02 -8.85 -5.17
C LEU A 315 -20.43 -8.50 -4.68
N MET A 316 -20.55 -7.93 -3.48
CA MET A 316 -21.84 -7.52 -2.93
C MET A 316 -22.49 -6.46 -3.81
N TYR A 317 -21.75 -5.43 -4.23
CA TYR A 317 -22.26 -4.39 -5.11
C TYR A 317 -22.65 -4.93 -6.47
N LEU A 318 -21.89 -5.90 -7.03
CA LEU A 318 -22.25 -6.59 -8.27
C LEU A 318 -23.59 -7.34 -8.16
N GLU A 319 -23.85 -7.99 -7.03
CA GLU A 319 -25.09 -8.76 -6.79
C GLU A 319 -26.30 -7.86 -6.54
N GLU A 320 -26.08 -6.65 -6.05
CA GLU A 320 -27.13 -5.67 -5.78
C GLU A 320 -27.56 -4.86 -7.01
N ILE A 321 -26.88 -5.02 -8.17
CA ILE A 321 -27.28 -4.38 -9.41
C ILE A 321 -28.56 -5.03 -9.92
N GLU A 322 -29.71 -4.34 -9.76
CA GLU A 322 -31.03 -4.90 -10.07
C GLU A 322 -31.31 -5.03 -11.57
N ASN A 323 -30.71 -4.16 -12.39
CA ASN A 323 -31.03 -4.04 -13.83
C ASN A 323 -30.23 -5.01 -14.70
N ILE A 324 -29.35 -5.83 -14.16
CA ILE A 324 -28.49 -6.77 -14.88
C ILE A 324 -28.37 -8.07 -14.09
N LYS A 325 -28.57 -9.21 -14.78
CA LYS A 325 -28.22 -10.50 -14.20
C LYS A 325 -26.74 -10.76 -14.40
N ILE A 326 -25.98 -10.78 -13.33
CA ILE A 326 -24.52 -10.91 -13.36
C ILE A 326 -24.03 -12.11 -14.20
N HIS A 327 -24.74 -13.25 -14.15
CA HIS A 327 -24.38 -14.46 -14.93
C HIS A 327 -24.59 -14.32 -16.44
N GLU A 328 -25.25 -13.25 -16.89
CA GLU A 328 -25.42 -12.89 -18.30
C GLU A 328 -24.49 -11.74 -18.70
N ALA A 329 -23.85 -11.07 -17.74
CA ALA A 329 -23.10 -9.84 -17.92
C ALA A 329 -21.68 -10.06 -18.44
N THR A 330 -21.25 -9.19 -19.33
CA THR A 330 -19.86 -8.96 -19.70
C THR A 330 -19.29 -7.89 -18.78
N VAL A 331 -18.22 -8.22 -18.06
CA VAL A 331 -17.57 -7.32 -17.10
C VAL A 331 -16.18 -6.92 -17.61
N PHE A 332 -15.88 -5.63 -17.59
CA PHE A 332 -14.52 -5.15 -17.79
C PHE A 332 -13.87 -4.85 -16.44
N ASP A 333 -12.72 -5.47 -16.18
CA ASP A 333 -11.84 -5.23 -15.03
C ASP A 333 -10.65 -4.40 -15.48
N LEU A 334 -10.73 -3.09 -15.28
CA LEU A 334 -9.74 -2.14 -15.77
C LEU A 334 -8.70 -1.83 -14.71
N PHE A 335 -7.43 -1.80 -15.14
CA PHE A 335 -6.24 -1.78 -14.27
C PHE A 335 -6.11 -3.06 -13.45
N SER A 336 -6.33 -4.21 -14.13
CA SER A 336 -6.59 -5.50 -13.47
C SER A 336 -5.41 -6.10 -12.70
N GLY A 337 -4.20 -5.57 -12.84
CA GLY A 337 -2.98 -6.09 -12.20
C GLY A 337 -2.78 -7.58 -12.52
N THR A 338 -2.64 -8.41 -11.50
CA THR A 338 -2.54 -9.88 -11.63
C THR A 338 -3.89 -10.57 -11.77
N GLY A 339 -4.96 -9.82 -12.09
CA GLY A 339 -6.29 -10.34 -12.41
C GLY A 339 -7.08 -10.84 -11.22
N THR A 340 -6.80 -10.39 -10.01
CA THR A 340 -7.43 -10.94 -8.80
C THR A 340 -8.94 -10.65 -8.78
N ILE A 341 -9.35 -9.39 -8.98
CA ILE A 341 -10.78 -9.01 -9.01
C ILE A 341 -11.48 -9.71 -10.16
N GLY A 342 -10.93 -9.63 -11.37
CA GLY A 342 -11.54 -10.25 -12.57
C GLY A 342 -11.75 -11.74 -12.43
N GLN A 343 -10.80 -12.49 -11.86
CA GLN A 343 -10.94 -13.93 -11.62
C GLN A 343 -12.01 -14.24 -10.56
N ILE A 344 -12.09 -13.47 -9.48
CA ILE A 344 -13.12 -13.64 -8.44
C ILE A 344 -14.52 -13.39 -9.06
N VAL A 345 -14.65 -12.31 -9.83
CA VAL A 345 -15.90 -11.93 -10.51
C VAL A 345 -16.31 -12.92 -11.58
N SER A 346 -15.36 -13.55 -12.27
CA SER A 346 -15.64 -14.53 -13.33
C SER A 346 -16.39 -15.78 -12.85
N LYS A 347 -16.34 -16.07 -11.52
CA LYS A 347 -17.18 -17.14 -10.93
C LYS A 347 -18.68 -16.83 -11.00
N LYS A 348 -19.05 -15.57 -11.20
CA LYS A 348 -20.45 -15.10 -11.24
C LYS A 348 -20.84 -14.50 -12.59
N GLY A 349 -19.90 -13.83 -13.29
CA GLY A 349 -20.09 -13.19 -14.57
C GLY A 349 -20.06 -14.16 -15.75
N LYS A 350 -20.72 -13.78 -16.87
CA LYS A 350 -20.67 -14.54 -18.12
C LYS A 350 -19.27 -14.51 -18.73
N GLN A 351 -18.71 -13.32 -18.85
CA GLN A 351 -17.41 -13.06 -19.46
C GLN A 351 -16.71 -11.91 -18.74
N VAL A 352 -15.42 -12.03 -18.50
CA VAL A 352 -14.60 -10.96 -17.90
C VAL A 352 -13.42 -10.65 -18.82
N TYR A 353 -13.21 -9.37 -19.08
CA TYR A 353 -12.04 -8.86 -19.79
C TYR A 353 -11.25 -7.94 -18.86
N GLY A 354 -10.03 -8.35 -18.50
CA GLY A 354 -9.10 -7.53 -17.73
C GLY A 354 -8.13 -6.78 -18.66
N ILE A 355 -7.86 -5.50 -18.36
CA ILE A 355 -6.85 -4.71 -19.06
C ILE A 355 -5.79 -4.26 -18.05
N GLU A 356 -4.53 -4.55 -18.36
CA GLU A 356 -3.39 -4.21 -17.52
C GLU A 356 -2.26 -3.63 -18.36
N LEU A 357 -1.67 -2.51 -17.88
CA LEU A 357 -0.59 -1.83 -18.60
C LEU A 357 0.71 -2.63 -18.63
N VAL A 358 1.00 -3.36 -17.54
CA VAL A 358 2.25 -4.12 -17.37
C VAL A 358 2.09 -5.52 -17.98
N PRO A 359 2.83 -5.85 -19.07
CA PRO A 359 2.67 -7.13 -19.77
C PRO A 359 2.86 -8.35 -18.87
N GLU A 360 3.85 -8.34 -18.00
CA GLU A 360 4.16 -9.44 -17.09
C GLU A 360 3.03 -9.67 -16.07
N ALA A 361 2.32 -8.60 -15.65
CA ALA A 361 1.17 -8.73 -14.77
C ALA A 361 -0.03 -9.35 -15.48
N ALA A 362 -0.29 -8.95 -16.72
CA ALA A 362 -1.35 -9.54 -17.54
C ALA A 362 -1.07 -11.02 -17.88
N GLU A 363 0.18 -11.37 -18.17
CA GLU A 363 0.61 -12.76 -18.37
C GLU A 363 0.39 -13.58 -17.10
N LYS A 364 0.80 -13.06 -15.94
CA LYS A 364 0.61 -13.70 -14.65
C LYS A 364 -0.88 -13.86 -14.32
N ALA A 365 -1.73 -12.89 -14.69
CA ALA A 365 -3.18 -12.99 -14.53
C ALA A 365 -3.75 -14.17 -15.33
N ASN A 366 -3.32 -14.36 -16.58
CA ASN A 366 -3.73 -15.49 -17.43
C ASN A 366 -3.18 -16.84 -16.91
N GLU A 367 -1.96 -16.88 -16.38
CA GLU A 367 -1.41 -18.07 -15.72
C GLU A 367 -2.24 -18.46 -14.49
N ASN A 368 -2.60 -17.48 -13.65
CA ASN A 368 -3.43 -17.69 -12.48
C ASN A 368 -4.85 -18.15 -12.88
N ALA A 369 -5.44 -17.60 -13.94
CA ALA A 369 -6.72 -18.03 -14.47
C ALA A 369 -6.68 -19.51 -14.92
N LYS A 370 -5.62 -19.92 -15.61
CA LYS A 370 -5.39 -21.33 -15.99
C LYS A 370 -5.23 -22.23 -14.75
N LEU A 371 -4.45 -21.80 -13.75
CA LEU A 371 -4.25 -22.53 -12.50
C LEU A 371 -5.58 -22.77 -11.77
N ASN A 372 -6.51 -21.82 -11.85
CA ASN A 372 -7.83 -21.88 -11.24
C ASN A 372 -8.92 -22.51 -12.15
N ASN A 373 -8.55 -23.04 -13.31
CA ASN A 373 -9.48 -23.59 -14.33
C ASN A 373 -10.55 -22.57 -14.80
N ILE A 374 -10.24 -21.27 -14.75
CA ILE A 374 -11.11 -20.19 -15.22
C ILE A 374 -10.96 -20.06 -16.74
N ARG A 375 -12.09 -20.15 -17.49
CA ARG A 375 -12.10 -20.09 -18.95
C ARG A 375 -12.79 -18.85 -19.50
N ASN A 376 -13.53 -18.13 -18.68
CA ASN A 376 -14.33 -16.95 -19.03
C ASN A 376 -13.73 -15.63 -18.51
N ALA A 377 -12.44 -15.62 -18.14
CA ALA A 377 -11.69 -14.41 -17.83
C ALA A 377 -10.45 -14.33 -18.73
N HIS A 378 -10.26 -13.20 -19.40
CA HIS A 378 -9.16 -12.94 -20.33
C HIS A 378 -8.46 -11.64 -19.94
N PHE A 379 -7.15 -11.70 -19.71
CA PHE A 379 -6.35 -10.56 -19.31
C PHE A 379 -5.42 -10.13 -20.45
N ILE A 380 -5.49 -8.85 -20.82
CA ILE A 380 -4.87 -8.31 -22.02
C ILE A 380 -3.89 -7.20 -21.59
N ALA A 381 -2.64 -7.34 -22.05
CA ALA A 381 -1.63 -6.31 -21.82
C ALA A 381 -1.86 -5.10 -22.74
N GLY A 382 -1.79 -3.91 -22.17
CA GLY A 382 -1.83 -2.66 -22.90
C GLY A 382 -2.42 -1.49 -22.11
N ASP A 383 -2.28 -0.32 -22.70
CA ASP A 383 -2.91 0.89 -22.17
C ASP A 383 -4.43 0.78 -22.24
N VAL A 384 -5.11 1.06 -21.12
CA VAL A 384 -6.58 0.96 -21.02
C VAL A 384 -7.26 1.78 -22.12
N PHE A 385 -6.79 3.01 -22.35
CA PHE A 385 -7.37 3.89 -23.34
C PHE A 385 -7.27 3.31 -24.77
N ALA A 386 -6.12 2.73 -25.14
CA ALA A 386 -5.91 2.10 -26.43
C ALA A 386 -6.74 0.81 -26.60
N LYS A 387 -6.74 -0.06 -25.59
CA LYS A 387 -7.46 -1.34 -25.62
C LYS A 387 -8.97 -1.18 -25.69
N LEU A 388 -9.52 -0.13 -25.12
CA LEU A 388 -10.94 0.18 -25.27
C LEU A 388 -11.33 0.48 -26.73
N ASP A 389 -10.44 1.05 -27.58
CA ASP A 389 -10.70 1.22 -29.01
C ASP A 389 -10.75 -0.11 -29.75
N GLU A 390 -9.84 -1.03 -29.39
CA GLU A 390 -9.83 -2.37 -29.97
C GLU A 390 -11.15 -3.10 -29.67
N PHE A 391 -11.60 -3.10 -28.41
CA PHE A 391 -12.87 -3.71 -28.02
C PHE A 391 -14.08 -3.10 -28.71
N ASP A 392 -14.12 -1.77 -28.89
CA ASP A 392 -15.21 -1.10 -29.58
C ASP A 392 -15.25 -1.51 -31.06
N ASN A 393 -14.09 -1.63 -31.71
CA ASN A 393 -14.01 -2.12 -33.11
C ASN A 393 -14.45 -3.58 -33.24
N ASP A 394 -14.18 -4.42 -32.24
CA ASP A 394 -14.57 -5.83 -32.19
C ASP A 394 -16.05 -6.02 -31.75
N GLY A 395 -16.74 -4.93 -31.41
CA GLY A 395 -18.12 -4.95 -30.93
C GLY A 395 -18.29 -5.52 -29.52
N ILE A 396 -17.22 -5.62 -28.76
CA ILE A 396 -17.22 -6.11 -27.35
C ILE A 396 -17.56 -4.93 -26.44
N LYS A 397 -18.68 -5.03 -25.74
CA LYS A 397 -19.15 -3.96 -24.83
C LYS A 397 -19.35 -4.48 -23.42
N PRO A 398 -18.99 -3.70 -22.39
CA PRO A 398 -19.24 -4.06 -21.02
C PRO A 398 -20.69 -3.76 -20.62
N ASP A 399 -21.29 -4.67 -19.88
CA ASP A 399 -22.53 -4.44 -19.14
C ASP A 399 -22.21 -3.78 -17.79
N ILE A 400 -21.03 -4.10 -17.20
CA ILE A 400 -20.52 -3.58 -15.94
C ILE A 400 -19.04 -3.23 -16.09
N LEU A 401 -18.65 -2.08 -15.53
CA LEU A 401 -17.26 -1.69 -15.40
C LEU A 401 -16.80 -1.84 -13.96
N ILE A 402 -15.61 -2.43 -13.75
CA ILE A 402 -14.89 -2.40 -12.48
C ILE A 402 -13.58 -1.62 -12.72
N LEU A 403 -13.33 -0.64 -11.88
CA LEU A 403 -12.15 0.21 -11.94
C LEU A 403 -11.38 0.08 -10.63
N ASP A 404 -10.11 -0.33 -10.70
CA ASP A 404 -9.16 -0.30 -9.58
C ASP A 404 -7.89 0.43 -10.03
N PRO A 405 -7.99 1.75 -10.31
CA PRO A 405 -6.88 2.49 -10.90
C PRO A 405 -5.73 2.73 -9.89
N PRO A 406 -4.53 3.03 -10.40
CA PRO A 406 -3.39 3.40 -9.56
C PRO A 406 -3.68 4.71 -8.78
N ARG A 407 -2.77 5.07 -7.87
CA ARG A 407 -2.89 6.29 -7.03
C ARG A 407 -3.16 7.59 -7.79
N ALA A 408 -2.90 7.62 -9.09
CA ALA A 408 -3.20 8.76 -9.96
C ALA A 408 -4.68 8.90 -10.33
N GLY A 409 -5.51 7.88 -10.07
CA GLY A 409 -6.90 7.79 -10.50
C GLY A 409 -7.03 7.23 -11.92
N ALA A 410 -8.27 7.11 -12.41
CA ALA A 410 -8.55 6.67 -13.79
C ALA A 410 -8.18 7.75 -14.82
N GLY A 411 -8.33 8.99 -14.43
CA GLY A 411 -7.99 10.17 -15.23
C GLY A 411 -9.06 10.55 -16.26
N GLU A 412 -9.12 11.85 -16.56
CA GLU A 412 -10.16 12.44 -17.39
C GLU A 412 -10.30 11.80 -18.79
N LYS A 413 -9.18 11.52 -19.45
CA LYS A 413 -9.16 10.91 -20.80
C LYS A 413 -9.80 9.54 -20.80
N THR A 414 -9.44 8.69 -19.85
CA THR A 414 -9.98 7.34 -19.70
C THR A 414 -11.47 7.41 -19.37
N ILE A 415 -11.89 8.24 -18.43
CA ILE A 415 -13.31 8.41 -18.07
C ILE A 415 -14.12 8.87 -19.28
N THR A 416 -13.67 9.89 -20.03
CA THR A 416 -14.35 10.38 -21.23
C THR A 416 -14.56 9.28 -22.28
N LYS A 417 -13.67 8.30 -22.33
CA LYS A 417 -13.80 7.14 -23.22
C LYS A 417 -14.76 6.11 -22.68
N LEU A 418 -14.64 5.76 -21.41
CA LEU A 418 -15.50 4.77 -20.75
C LEU A 418 -16.99 5.11 -20.83
N VAL A 419 -17.33 6.38 -20.65
CA VAL A 419 -18.73 6.83 -20.68
C VAL A 419 -19.40 6.68 -22.05
N LYS A 420 -18.62 6.52 -23.14
CA LYS A 420 -19.13 6.25 -24.49
C LYS A 420 -19.79 4.87 -24.62
N TYR A 421 -19.36 3.89 -23.81
CA TYR A 421 -20.02 2.57 -23.76
C TYR A 421 -21.44 2.64 -23.20
N ASN A 422 -21.81 3.74 -22.58
CA ASN A 422 -23.12 3.93 -21.97
C ASN A 422 -23.48 2.85 -20.92
N THR A 423 -22.46 2.26 -20.30
CA THR A 423 -22.61 1.25 -19.26
C THR A 423 -23.32 1.85 -18.05
N LYS A 424 -24.40 1.20 -17.59
CA LYS A 424 -25.23 1.75 -16.52
C LYS A 424 -24.55 1.74 -15.15
N ASN A 425 -23.71 0.73 -14.88
CA ASN A 425 -23.15 0.48 -13.56
C ASN A 425 -21.63 0.43 -13.59
N ILE A 426 -21.01 1.15 -12.66
CA ILE A 426 -19.56 1.18 -12.47
C ILE A 426 -19.26 0.91 -11.00
N ILE A 427 -18.40 -0.07 -10.71
CA ILE A 427 -17.83 -0.28 -9.40
C ILE A 427 -16.42 0.31 -9.40
N TYR A 428 -16.20 1.27 -8.51
CA TYR A 428 -14.93 1.97 -8.40
C TYR A 428 -14.24 1.58 -7.08
N VAL A 429 -13.06 0.97 -7.16
CA VAL A 429 -12.17 0.71 -6.04
C VAL A 429 -11.08 1.78 -6.04
N SER A 430 -10.75 2.36 -4.90
CA SER A 430 -9.76 3.45 -4.83
C SER A 430 -8.91 3.40 -3.58
N CYS A 431 -7.60 3.34 -3.78
CA CYS A 431 -6.60 3.51 -2.71
C CYS A 431 -6.26 4.99 -2.41
N ASN A 432 -6.80 5.94 -3.19
CA ASN A 432 -6.52 7.38 -3.03
C ASN A 432 -7.80 8.21 -3.09
N PRO A 433 -8.38 8.56 -1.94
CA PRO A 433 -9.61 9.34 -1.88
C PRO A 433 -9.57 10.66 -2.65
N LYS A 434 -8.39 11.26 -2.78
CA LYS A 434 -8.23 12.56 -3.43
C LYS A 434 -8.46 12.49 -4.95
N THR A 435 -7.92 11.46 -5.59
CA THR A 435 -8.14 11.22 -7.02
C THR A 435 -9.53 10.65 -7.27
N LEU A 436 -10.07 9.83 -6.35
CA LEU A 436 -11.46 9.42 -6.39
C LEU A 436 -12.41 10.62 -6.47
N MET A 437 -12.24 11.65 -5.62
CA MET A 437 -13.10 12.85 -5.67
C MET A 437 -13.04 13.54 -7.03
N THR A 438 -11.86 13.62 -7.64
CA THR A 438 -11.68 14.20 -8.98
C THR A 438 -12.40 13.38 -10.04
N ASP A 439 -12.26 12.07 -9.99
CA ASP A 439 -12.87 11.15 -10.94
C ASP A 439 -14.40 11.10 -10.79
N LEU A 440 -14.93 11.15 -9.55
CA LEU A 440 -16.37 11.24 -9.28
C LEU A 440 -17.00 12.51 -9.84
N ILE A 441 -16.32 13.66 -9.71
CA ILE A 441 -16.75 14.92 -10.32
C ILE A 441 -16.85 14.73 -11.84
N LYS A 442 -15.82 14.13 -12.44
CA LYS A 442 -15.78 13.90 -13.89
C LYS A 442 -16.87 12.94 -14.37
N PHE A 443 -17.12 11.84 -13.67
CA PHE A 443 -18.23 10.93 -13.94
C PHE A 443 -19.59 11.64 -13.82
N GLY A 444 -19.72 12.55 -12.84
CA GLY A 444 -20.94 13.36 -12.64
C GLY A 444 -21.27 14.25 -13.83
N GLU A 445 -20.27 14.79 -14.56
CA GLU A 445 -20.47 15.57 -15.80
C GLU A 445 -21.16 14.74 -16.90
N PHE A 446 -21.06 13.42 -16.83
CA PHE A 446 -21.68 12.48 -17.79
C PHE A 446 -22.93 11.77 -17.23
N GLY A 447 -23.50 12.27 -16.14
CA GLY A 447 -24.75 11.77 -15.57
C GLY A 447 -24.59 10.57 -14.63
N TYR A 448 -23.38 10.19 -14.25
CA TYR A 448 -23.18 9.15 -13.23
C TYR A 448 -23.30 9.72 -11.82
N ARG A 449 -23.94 8.97 -10.94
CA ARG A 449 -24.07 9.31 -9.53
C ARG A 449 -23.49 8.21 -8.65
N LEU A 450 -22.76 8.59 -7.61
CA LEU A 450 -22.40 7.65 -6.55
C LEU A 450 -23.66 7.34 -5.76
N VAL A 451 -24.14 6.11 -5.82
CA VAL A 451 -25.36 5.70 -5.10
C VAL A 451 -25.02 5.05 -3.76
N ARG A 452 -23.88 4.40 -3.67
CA ARG A 452 -23.42 3.71 -2.46
C ARG A 452 -21.91 3.74 -2.35
N CYS A 453 -21.41 3.81 -1.13
CA CYS A 453 -19.98 3.84 -0.84
C CYS A 453 -19.67 3.15 0.48
N SER A 454 -18.64 2.34 0.49
CA SER A 454 -18.04 1.73 1.69
C SER A 454 -16.56 2.04 1.77
N VAL A 455 -16.04 2.21 2.98
CA VAL A 455 -14.61 2.31 3.24
C VAL A 455 -14.10 1.02 3.88
N VAL A 456 -12.95 0.53 3.44
CA VAL A 456 -12.35 -0.71 3.91
C VAL A 456 -10.95 -0.42 4.44
N ASP A 457 -10.70 -0.72 5.71
CA ASP A 457 -9.39 -0.47 6.31
C ASP A 457 -8.39 -1.58 6.00
N MET A 458 -7.79 -1.51 4.83
CA MET A 458 -6.70 -2.39 4.40
C MET A 458 -5.39 -2.11 5.14
N PHE A 459 -5.24 -0.92 5.73
CA PHE A 459 -3.97 -0.40 6.24
C PHE A 459 -4.09 0.19 7.66
N PRO A 460 -4.48 -0.61 8.67
CA PRO A 460 -4.48 -0.16 10.07
C PRO A 460 -3.18 0.54 10.48
N GLN A 461 -3.24 1.42 11.46
CA GLN A 461 -2.13 2.23 11.96
C GLN A 461 -1.60 3.30 10.99
N THR A 462 -2.12 3.36 9.75
CA THR A 462 -1.71 4.31 8.72
C THR A 462 -2.90 5.17 8.25
N PRO A 463 -2.67 6.32 7.60
CA PRO A 463 -3.76 7.14 7.05
C PRO A 463 -4.40 6.57 5.78
N HIS A 464 -3.86 5.48 5.26
CA HIS A 464 -4.38 4.87 4.04
C HIS A 464 -5.67 4.11 4.29
N ILE A 465 -6.56 4.12 3.31
CA ILE A 465 -7.85 3.43 3.32
C ILE A 465 -8.25 3.12 1.88
N GLU A 466 -8.98 2.04 1.68
CA GLU A 466 -9.62 1.74 0.40
C GLU A 466 -11.08 2.20 0.42
N VAL A 467 -11.57 2.63 -0.72
CA VAL A 467 -12.96 3.03 -0.92
C VAL A 467 -13.56 2.22 -2.04
N VAL A 468 -14.71 1.61 -1.83
CA VAL A 468 -15.49 0.94 -2.88
C VAL A 468 -16.76 1.75 -3.08
N GLY A 469 -17.00 2.22 -4.31
CA GLY A 469 -18.17 2.98 -4.68
C GLY A 469 -18.94 2.30 -5.80
N LEU A 470 -20.27 2.32 -5.72
CA LEU A 470 -21.16 1.96 -6.82
C LEU A 470 -21.67 3.25 -7.45
N LEU A 471 -21.41 3.42 -8.74
CA LEU A 471 -21.90 4.52 -9.54
C LEU A 471 -22.97 3.98 -10.50
N GLU A 472 -24.06 4.72 -10.61
CA GLU A 472 -25.12 4.43 -11.56
C GLU A 472 -25.34 5.61 -12.51
N LYS A 473 -25.61 5.31 -13.76
CA LYS A 473 -25.98 6.31 -14.75
C LYS A 473 -27.44 6.69 -14.59
N SER A 474 -27.70 7.97 -14.35
CA SER A 474 -29.06 8.49 -14.30
C SER A 474 -29.70 8.43 -15.70
N ASP A 475 -30.90 7.92 -15.78
CA ASP A 475 -31.71 8.10 -16.99
C ASP A 475 -32.12 9.59 -17.04
N ILE A 476 -31.38 10.39 -17.83
CA ILE A 476 -31.70 11.82 -18.07
C ILE A 476 -32.59 11.89 -19.30
#